data_c2937ccbf9e2ef6bd10a25b27e68479c
#
_entry.id   c2937ccbf9e2ef6bd10a25b27e68479c
#
_cell.length_a   1.000
_cell.length_b   1.000
_cell.length_c   1.000
_cell.angle_alpha   90.00
_cell.angle_beta   90.00
_cell.angle_gamma   90.00
#
_symmetry.space_group_name_H-M   'P 1'
#
loop_
_entity.id
_entity.type
_entity.pdbx_description
1 polymer ?
#
loop_
_entity_poly.entity_id
_entity_poly.type
_entity_poly.pdbx_seq_one_letter_code
_entity_poly.pdbx_strand_id
1 'polypeptide(L)'
;TLSLDFSGESLHKRGYRIAQTTAPLKENLAAALLIRAGWPGDHRALIDPMCGSGTLLIEGAMMAADIAPNLQRQRFGFSHWHGHQAEIWQVLRDEAEARRERGLQGQLPLITGYDQEYRALTAAQRNVEQAGLSEYIELKHQPVNALQGPHLGDSARGLVLTNPPYGARLGDQETLKGLYQELGGVLKREFGGWSAGVFTGNEYLGFALGLRSHKIYKLFNGAIPSQLLLFDLFKGERVSQQDTANGTDSGKEGAVNPWGKSGKLSDGATMLANRLRKNQRKFAPWLKRQNIECYRLYDADLPEYAVAIDC
;
A
#
# COMPACT_ATOMS: atom_id res chain seq x y z
N THR A 1 -6.13 -27.43 -26.64
CA THR A 1 -6.97 -26.21 -26.56
C THR A 1 -6.35 -25.16 -27.44
N LEU A 2 -7.12 -24.57 -28.36
CA LEU A 2 -6.72 -23.44 -29.19
C LEU A 2 -7.35 -22.18 -28.56
N SER A 3 -6.54 -21.13 -28.31
CA SER A 3 -7.00 -19.85 -27.80
C SER A 3 -6.63 -18.76 -28.78
N LEU A 4 -7.54 -17.83 -29.03
CA LEU A 4 -7.33 -16.65 -29.85
C LEU A 4 -7.29 -15.43 -28.94
N ASP A 5 -6.21 -14.63 -29.04
CA ASP A 5 -6.09 -13.36 -28.34
C ASP A 5 -6.52 -12.21 -29.26
N PHE A 6 -7.65 -11.60 -28.96
CA PHE A 6 -8.20 -10.46 -29.67
C PHE A 6 -7.75 -9.10 -29.09
N SER A 7 -6.98 -9.08 -28.03
CA SER A 7 -6.49 -7.83 -27.45
C SER A 7 -5.42 -7.15 -28.32
N GLY A 8 -4.60 -7.95 -29.02
CA GLY A 8 -3.43 -7.47 -29.76
C GLY A 8 -2.27 -7.17 -28.82
N GLU A 9 -1.84 -5.92 -28.72
CA GLU A 9 -0.83 -5.51 -27.74
C GLU A 9 -1.35 -5.66 -26.31
N SER A 10 -0.47 -6.02 -25.35
CA SER A 10 -0.84 -6.25 -23.95
C SER A 10 -1.68 -5.11 -23.36
N LEU A 11 -2.86 -5.46 -22.79
CA LEU A 11 -3.82 -4.47 -22.30
C LEU A 11 -3.34 -3.66 -21.08
N HIS A 12 -2.31 -4.13 -20.35
CA HIS A 12 -1.72 -3.34 -19.27
C HIS A 12 -1.01 -2.09 -19.78
N LYS A 13 -0.54 -2.08 -21.02
CA LYS A 13 0.06 -0.90 -21.65
C LYS A 13 -1.05 0.12 -22.00
N ARG A 14 -1.25 1.11 -21.15
CA ARG A 14 -2.30 2.14 -21.31
C ARG A 14 -1.95 3.19 -22.36
N GLY A 15 -0.67 3.30 -22.76
CA GLY A 15 -0.18 4.31 -23.72
C GLY A 15 0.38 5.57 -23.07
N TYR A 16 0.10 5.84 -21.82
CA TYR A 16 0.63 7.04 -21.14
C TYR A 16 2.07 6.90 -20.65
N ARG A 17 2.60 5.69 -20.50
CA ARG A 17 3.95 5.46 -20.00
C ARG A 17 4.99 5.67 -21.10
N ILE A 18 5.53 6.87 -21.17
CA ILE A 18 6.63 7.24 -22.09
C ILE A 18 7.98 7.36 -21.36
N ALA A 19 7.97 7.44 -20.03
CA ALA A 19 9.16 7.48 -19.20
C ALA A 19 9.08 6.44 -18.07
N GLN A 20 10.21 5.83 -17.73
CA GLN A 20 10.29 4.74 -16.76
C GLN A 20 11.34 5.01 -15.69
N THR A 21 11.10 4.47 -14.49
CA THR A 21 12.08 4.30 -13.42
C THR A 21 12.63 2.86 -13.43
N THR A 22 13.59 2.57 -12.57
CA THR A 22 14.34 1.29 -12.56
C THR A 22 13.46 0.05 -12.33
N ALA A 23 12.32 0.17 -11.64
CA ALA A 23 11.41 -0.93 -11.33
C ALA A 23 9.94 -0.47 -11.40
N PRO A 24 9.40 -0.22 -12.60
CA PRO A 24 8.06 0.33 -12.73
C PRO A 24 6.98 -0.67 -12.32
N LEU A 25 6.02 -0.22 -11.53
CA LEU A 25 4.79 -0.94 -11.27
C LEU A 25 3.98 -1.05 -12.57
N LYS A 26 3.46 -2.24 -12.90
CA LYS A 26 2.57 -2.38 -14.06
C LYS A 26 1.23 -1.69 -13.81
N GLU A 27 0.67 -1.09 -14.84
CA GLU A 27 -0.56 -0.30 -14.77
C GLU A 27 -1.75 -1.10 -14.23
N ASN A 28 -1.95 -2.32 -14.72
CA ASN A 28 -3.02 -3.19 -14.22
C ASN A 28 -2.82 -3.63 -12.78
N LEU A 29 -1.56 -3.76 -12.32
CA LEU A 29 -1.27 -4.06 -10.91
C LEU A 29 -1.56 -2.81 -10.05
N ALA A 30 -1.18 -1.61 -10.49
CA ALA A 30 -1.52 -0.37 -9.80
C ALA A 30 -3.05 -0.21 -9.64
N ALA A 31 -3.82 -0.45 -10.71
CA ALA A 31 -5.28 -0.45 -10.65
C ALA A 31 -5.82 -1.50 -9.65
N ALA A 32 -5.24 -2.71 -9.64
CA ALA A 32 -5.64 -3.75 -8.69
C ALA A 32 -5.34 -3.37 -7.22
N LEU A 33 -4.20 -2.70 -6.95
CA LEU A 33 -3.87 -2.20 -5.62
C LEU A 33 -4.86 -1.13 -5.16
N LEU A 34 -5.21 -0.18 -6.02
CA LEU A 34 -6.20 0.87 -5.77
C LEU A 34 -7.58 0.28 -5.44
N ILE A 35 -8.07 -0.67 -6.26
CA ILE A 35 -9.34 -1.36 -6.02
C ILE A 35 -9.32 -2.09 -4.66
N ARG A 36 -8.22 -2.81 -4.34
CA ARG A 36 -8.09 -3.53 -3.08
C ARG A 36 -8.00 -2.60 -1.87
N ALA A 37 -7.48 -1.39 -2.06
CA ALA A 37 -7.45 -0.34 -1.04
C ALA A 37 -8.76 0.45 -0.92
N GLY A 38 -9.77 0.14 -1.76
CA GLY A 38 -11.09 0.78 -1.71
C GLY A 38 -11.17 2.13 -2.45
N TRP A 39 -10.22 2.43 -3.34
CA TRP A 39 -10.23 3.66 -4.13
C TRP A 39 -11.19 3.57 -5.33
N PRO A 40 -11.90 4.67 -5.71
CA PRO A 40 -11.96 5.97 -5.01
C PRO A 40 -12.87 5.95 -3.76
N GLY A 41 -13.93 5.13 -3.73
CA GLY A 41 -14.85 5.00 -2.61
C GLY A 41 -15.30 6.36 -2.03
N ASP A 42 -15.13 6.52 -0.72
CA ASP A 42 -15.40 7.76 0.03
C ASP A 42 -14.13 8.60 0.29
N HIS A 43 -12.98 8.22 -0.29
CA HIS A 43 -11.73 8.94 -0.10
C HIS A 43 -11.75 10.29 -0.83
N ARG A 44 -11.31 11.34 -0.14
CA ARG A 44 -11.21 12.70 -0.65
C ARG A 44 -9.81 13.07 -1.12
N ALA A 45 -8.83 12.18 -0.89
CA ALA A 45 -7.47 12.33 -1.38
C ALA A 45 -6.80 10.99 -1.61
N LEU A 46 -5.87 10.96 -2.57
CA LEU A 46 -4.89 9.89 -2.80
C LEU A 46 -3.49 10.49 -2.70
N ILE A 47 -2.66 9.93 -1.83
CA ILE A 47 -1.28 10.34 -1.62
C ILE A 47 -0.36 9.16 -1.91
N ASP A 48 0.65 9.36 -2.77
CA ASP A 48 1.76 8.43 -2.94
C ASP A 48 3.07 9.09 -2.50
N PRO A 49 3.63 8.73 -1.32
CA PRO A 49 4.85 9.30 -0.78
C PRO A 49 6.13 8.99 -1.56
N MET A 50 6.10 7.98 -2.43
CA MET A 50 7.25 7.53 -3.24
C MET A 50 6.75 7.14 -4.63
N CYS A 51 6.23 8.15 -5.37
CA CYS A 51 5.40 7.92 -6.56
C CYS A 51 6.17 7.38 -7.77
N GLY A 52 7.50 7.45 -7.77
CA GLY A 52 8.30 6.98 -8.89
C GLY A 52 7.88 7.62 -10.21
N SER A 53 7.46 6.80 -11.17
CA SER A 53 6.95 7.27 -12.48
C SER A 53 5.45 7.63 -12.49
N GLY A 54 4.80 7.74 -11.33
CA GLY A 54 3.43 8.24 -11.18
C GLY A 54 2.32 7.23 -11.47
N THR A 55 2.63 5.94 -11.61
CA THR A 55 1.64 4.94 -12.07
C THR A 55 0.41 4.83 -11.17
N LEU A 56 0.58 4.79 -9.83
CA LEU A 56 -0.54 4.74 -8.88
C LEU A 56 -1.42 5.99 -8.98
N LEU A 57 -0.80 7.16 -9.15
CA LEU A 57 -1.52 8.43 -9.25
C LEU A 57 -2.35 8.51 -10.53
N ILE A 58 -1.75 8.12 -11.67
CA ILE A 58 -2.42 8.15 -12.99
C ILE A 58 -3.59 7.17 -13.01
N GLU A 59 -3.38 5.90 -12.60
CA GLU A 59 -4.48 4.92 -12.52
C GLU A 59 -5.56 5.38 -11.52
N GLY A 60 -5.14 6.00 -10.39
CA GLY A 60 -6.05 6.57 -9.40
C GLY A 60 -6.91 7.71 -9.95
N ALA A 61 -6.30 8.63 -10.70
CA ALA A 61 -7.02 9.73 -11.36
C ALA A 61 -7.97 9.22 -12.44
N MET A 62 -7.53 8.27 -13.28
CA MET A 62 -8.37 7.64 -14.28
C MET A 62 -9.60 6.97 -13.65
N MET A 63 -9.43 6.26 -12.54
CA MET A 63 -10.55 5.62 -11.82
C MET A 63 -11.52 6.65 -11.24
N ALA A 64 -10.99 7.72 -10.61
CA ALA A 64 -11.81 8.76 -10.01
C ALA A 64 -12.61 9.56 -11.06
N ALA A 65 -12.04 9.76 -12.26
CA ALA A 65 -12.65 10.47 -13.37
C ALA A 65 -13.43 9.56 -14.34
N ASP A 66 -13.64 8.28 -13.98
CA ASP A 66 -14.36 7.30 -14.82
C ASP A 66 -13.79 7.17 -16.24
N ILE A 67 -12.44 7.24 -16.36
CA ILE A 67 -11.74 7.13 -17.63
C ILE A 67 -11.47 5.64 -17.93
N ALA A 68 -11.98 5.14 -19.04
CA ALA A 68 -11.78 3.76 -19.45
C ALA A 68 -10.29 3.50 -19.75
N PRO A 69 -9.71 2.39 -19.24
CA PRO A 69 -8.35 2.00 -19.57
C PRO A 69 -8.23 1.76 -21.08
N ASN A 70 -7.09 2.17 -21.66
CA ASN A 70 -6.83 2.10 -23.11
C ASN A 70 -7.75 2.94 -24.01
N LEU A 71 -8.46 3.95 -23.51
CA LEU A 71 -9.31 4.83 -24.31
C LEU A 71 -8.53 5.52 -25.43
N GLN A 72 -7.28 5.90 -25.17
CA GLN A 72 -6.37 6.50 -26.18
C GLN A 72 -5.84 5.50 -27.21
N ARG A 73 -6.07 4.21 -27.04
CA ARG A 73 -5.56 3.19 -27.93
C ARG A 73 -6.36 3.14 -29.23
N GLN A 74 -5.66 3.28 -30.36
CA GLN A 74 -6.29 3.36 -31.66
C GLN A 74 -6.66 2.00 -32.26
N ARG A 75 -5.89 0.95 -31.93
CA ARG A 75 -6.04 -0.38 -32.54
C ARG A 75 -6.02 -1.49 -31.50
N PHE A 76 -6.96 -2.40 -31.63
CA PHE A 76 -7.04 -3.65 -30.89
C PHE A 76 -6.89 -4.83 -31.85
N GLY A 77 -6.56 -6.02 -31.38
CA GLY A 77 -6.44 -7.22 -32.20
C GLY A 77 -7.73 -7.53 -32.94
N PHE A 78 -8.89 -7.34 -32.30
CA PHE A 78 -10.19 -7.56 -32.93
C PHE A 78 -10.53 -6.55 -34.05
N SER A 79 -9.82 -5.41 -34.15
CA SER A 79 -10.11 -4.41 -35.19
C SER A 79 -9.90 -4.93 -36.62
N HIS A 80 -9.11 -6.00 -36.77
CA HIS A 80 -8.85 -6.67 -38.04
C HIS A 80 -9.61 -7.99 -38.18
N TRP A 81 -10.42 -8.35 -37.21
CA TRP A 81 -11.22 -9.56 -37.29
C TRP A 81 -12.38 -9.38 -38.26
N HIS A 82 -12.66 -10.40 -39.09
CA HIS A 82 -13.73 -10.35 -40.11
C HIS A 82 -15.13 -10.08 -39.50
N GLY A 83 -15.36 -10.52 -38.26
CA GLY A 83 -16.62 -10.29 -37.53
C GLY A 83 -16.65 -8.95 -36.76
N HIS A 84 -15.65 -8.07 -36.94
CA HIS A 84 -15.63 -6.78 -36.27
C HIS A 84 -16.75 -5.86 -36.78
N GLN A 85 -17.52 -5.30 -35.85
CA GLN A 85 -18.59 -4.33 -36.13
C GLN A 85 -18.12 -2.96 -35.70
N ALA A 86 -17.59 -2.20 -36.68
CA ALA A 86 -16.98 -0.87 -36.42
C ALA A 86 -17.96 0.12 -35.82
N GLU A 87 -19.23 0.08 -36.24
CA GLU A 87 -20.29 0.97 -35.72
C GLU A 87 -20.56 0.72 -34.24
N ILE A 88 -20.69 -0.53 -33.80
CA ILE A 88 -20.86 -0.86 -32.39
C ILE A 88 -19.64 -0.43 -31.57
N TRP A 89 -18.45 -0.68 -32.10
CA TRP A 89 -17.22 -0.25 -31.46
C TRP A 89 -17.16 1.26 -31.29
N GLN A 90 -17.56 2.01 -32.29
CA GLN A 90 -17.61 3.48 -32.21
C GLN A 90 -18.57 3.97 -31.13
N VAL A 91 -19.78 3.40 -31.05
CA VAL A 91 -20.75 3.73 -29.98
C VAL A 91 -20.15 3.51 -28.60
N LEU A 92 -19.44 2.40 -28.38
CA LEU A 92 -18.79 2.10 -27.09
C LEU A 92 -17.66 3.10 -26.78
N ARG A 93 -16.92 3.52 -27.78
CA ARG A 93 -15.89 4.54 -27.62
C ARG A 93 -16.46 5.91 -27.30
N ASP A 94 -17.51 6.31 -27.99
CA ASP A 94 -18.20 7.59 -27.76
C ASP A 94 -18.81 7.64 -26.36
N GLU A 95 -19.39 6.54 -25.89
CA GLU A 95 -19.85 6.42 -24.51
C GLU A 95 -18.70 6.56 -23.50
N ALA A 96 -17.58 5.89 -23.73
CA ALA A 96 -16.41 5.96 -22.85
C ALA A 96 -15.80 7.37 -22.83
N GLU A 97 -15.75 8.07 -23.96
CA GLU A 97 -15.29 9.47 -24.03
C GLU A 97 -16.25 10.40 -23.30
N ALA A 98 -17.56 10.25 -23.49
CA ALA A 98 -18.55 11.04 -22.78
C ALA A 98 -18.49 10.80 -21.24
N ARG A 99 -18.17 9.58 -20.79
CA ARG A 99 -17.95 9.29 -19.38
C ARG A 99 -16.70 10.01 -18.85
N ARG A 100 -15.58 9.94 -19.60
CA ARG A 100 -14.36 10.68 -19.30
C ARG A 100 -14.63 12.19 -19.15
N GLU A 101 -15.29 12.80 -20.12
CA GLU A 101 -15.60 14.23 -20.09
C GLU A 101 -16.42 14.61 -18.86
N ARG A 102 -17.48 13.86 -18.56
CA ARG A 102 -18.28 14.08 -17.36
C ARG A 102 -17.49 13.89 -16.07
N GLY A 103 -16.65 12.87 -16.02
CA GLY A 103 -15.81 12.58 -14.85
C GLY A 103 -14.82 13.72 -14.58
N LEU A 104 -14.16 14.23 -15.61
CA LEU A 104 -13.19 15.34 -15.49
C LEU A 104 -13.85 16.68 -15.14
N GLN A 105 -15.11 16.90 -15.49
CA GLN A 105 -15.89 18.08 -15.10
C GLN A 105 -16.38 17.99 -13.64
N GLY A 106 -16.34 16.81 -13.05
CA GLY A 106 -16.75 16.58 -11.66
C GLY A 106 -15.71 17.06 -10.64
N GLN A 107 -16.11 17.04 -9.37
CA GLN A 107 -15.19 17.31 -8.28
C GLN A 107 -14.35 16.07 -8.00
N LEU A 108 -13.12 16.04 -8.52
CA LEU A 108 -12.19 14.95 -8.26
C LEU A 108 -11.55 15.05 -6.87
N PRO A 109 -11.18 13.92 -6.26
CA PRO A 109 -10.34 13.91 -5.06
C PRO A 109 -8.98 14.58 -5.30
N LEU A 110 -8.36 15.10 -4.25
CA LEU A 110 -6.98 15.58 -4.30
C LEU A 110 -6.04 14.41 -4.58
N ILE A 111 -5.20 14.52 -5.60
CA ILE A 111 -4.22 13.47 -5.94
C ILE A 111 -2.84 14.08 -5.96
N THR A 112 -1.99 13.64 -5.02
CA THR A 112 -0.65 14.22 -4.86
C THR A 112 0.40 13.10 -4.76
N GLY A 113 1.46 13.23 -5.56
CA GLY A 113 2.63 12.38 -5.52
C GLY A 113 3.85 13.10 -4.99
N TYR A 114 4.62 12.39 -4.18
CA TYR A 114 5.90 12.86 -3.67
C TYR A 114 7.00 11.89 -4.07
N ASP A 115 8.18 12.42 -4.31
CA ASP A 115 9.38 11.61 -4.47
C ASP A 115 10.61 12.47 -4.08
N GLN A 116 11.62 11.82 -3.52
CA GLN A 116 12.89 12.49 -3.21
C GLN A 116 13.81 12.61 -4.42
N GLU A 117 13.52 11.88 -5.51
CA GLU A 117 14.36 11.87 -6.70
C GLU A 117 13.75 12.71 -7.83
N TYR A 118 14.44 13.78 -8.25
CA TYR A 118 14.02 14.61 -9.38
C TYR A 118 13.82 13.85 -10.68
N ARG A 119 14.62 12.80 -10.92
CA ARG A 119 14.48 11.95 -12.12
C ARG A 119 13.15 11.19 -12.12
N ALA A 120 12.74 10.70 -10.96
CA ALA A 120 11.45 10.01 -10.80
C ALA A 120 10.29 10.98 -11.07
N LEU A 121 10.33 12.17 -10.48
CA LEU A 121 9.32 13.22 -10.71
C LEU A 121 9.28 13.68 -12.17
N THR A 122 10.43 13.83 -12.83
CA THR A 122 10.47 14.16 -14.26
C THR A 122 9.80 13.08 -15.10
N ALA A 123 10.01 11.80 -14.75
CA ALA A 123 9.33 10.70 -15.43
C ALA A 123 7.82 10.70 -15.13
N ALA A 124 7.43 10.94 -13.88
CA ALA A 124 6.03 11.05 -13.49
C ALA A 124 5.33 12.20 -14.23
N GLN A 125 5.96 13.37 -14.29
CA GLN A 125 5.42 14.56 -14.99
C GLN A 125 5.13 14.25 -16.45
N ARG A 126 6.08 13.65 -17.17
CA ARG A 126 5.89 13.29 -18.58
C ARG A 126 4.76 12.27 -18.79
N ASN A 127 4.63 11.30 -17.89
CA ASN A 127 3.57 10.31 -17.95
C ASN A 127 2.20 10.91 -17.63
N VAL A 128 2.12 11.83 -16.66
CA VAL A 128 0.90 12.56 -16.31
C VAL A 128 0.46 13.46 -17.47
N GLU A 129 1.38 14.17 -18.10
CA GLU A 129 1.12 14.98 -19.31
C GLU A 129 0.61 14.12 -20.46
N GLN A 130 1.27 12.98 -20.72
CA GLN A 130 0.85 12.04 -21.75
C GLN A 130 -0.53 11.43 -21.49
N ALA A 131 -0.89 11.26 -20.20
CA ALA A 131 -2.23 10.81 -19.80
C ALA A 131 -3.30 11.89 -19.92
N GLY A 132 -2.92 13.18 -20.12
CA GLY A 132 -3.82 14.33 -20.12
C GLY A 132 -4.40 14.65 -18.74
N LEU A 133 -3.61 14.45 -17.67
CA LEU A 133 -4.05 14.55 -16.28
C LEU A 133 -3.28 15.61 -15.47
N SER A 134 -2.58 16.53 -16.14
CA SER A 134 -1.70 17.52 -15.49
C SER A 134 -2.45 18.47 -14.53
N GLU A 135 -3.72 18.74 -14.80
CA GLU A 135 -4.54 19.61 -13.95
C GLU A 135 -5.09 18.91 -12.70
N TYR A 136 -5.00 17.56 -12.64
CA TYR A 136 -5.64 16.75 -11.62
C TYR A 136 -4.64 16.04 -10.69
N ILE A 137 -3.34 16.03 -11.04
CA ILE A 137 -2.29 15.36 -10.27
C ILE A 137 -1.20 16.37 -9.94
N GLU A 138 -0.98 16.59 -8.65
CA GLU A 138 0.12 17.43 -8.15
C GLU A 138 1.35 16.57 -7.84
N LEU A 139 2.53 17.00 -8.29
CA LEU A 139 3.81 16.33 -8.01
C LEU A 139 4.73 17.24 -7.22
N LYS A 140 5.30 16.73 -6.12
CA LYS A 140 6.16 17.50 -5.20
C LYS A 140 7.48 16.79 -4.94
N HIS A 141 8.58 17.53 -5.04
CA HIS A 141 9.89 17.03 -4.64
C HIS A 141 10.03 17.13 -3.12
N GLN A 142 9.90 15.99 -2.45
CA GLN A 142 9.94 15.94 -0.99
C GLN A 142 10.28 14.54 -0.49
N PRO A 143 11.19 14.38 0.48
CA PRO A 143 11.45 13.09 1.12
C PRO A 143 10.32 12.72 2.08
N VAL A 144 10.20 11.42 2.36
CA VAL A 144 9.11 10.85 3.20
C VAL A 144 9.06 11.50 4.59
N ASN A 145 10.20 11.75 5.21
CA ASN A 145 10.28 12.31 6.58
C ASN A 145 9.73 13.73 6.70
N ALA A 146 9.73 14.50 5.62
CA ALA A 146 9.20 15.85 5.58
C ALA A 146 7.71 15.90 5.19
N LEU A 147 7.09 14.77 4.90
CA LEU A 147 5.71 14.70 4.43
C LEU A 147 4.73 15.17 5.52
N GLN A 148 3.77 15.99 5.10
CA GLN A 148 2.68 16.47 5.94
C GLN A 148 1.34 16.09 5.30
N GLY A 149 0.40 15.66 6.12
CA GLY A 149 -0.95 15.35 5.68
C GLY A 149 -1.70 16.62 5.24
N PRO A 150 -2.45 16.60 4.12
CA PRO A 150 -3.23 17.75 3.71
C PRO A 150 -4.40 17.99 4.67
N HIS A 151 -4.75 19.26 4.87
CA HIS A 151 -5.94 19.65 5.64
C HIS A 151 -7.20 19.49 4.78
N LEU A 152 -7.88 18.36 4.93
CA LEU A 152 -9.14 18.06 4.21
C LEU A 152 -10.41 18.34 5.02
N GLY A 153 -10.26 18.87 6.24
CA GLY A 153 -11.34 18.97 7.23
C GLY A 153 -11.46 17.71 8.11
N ASP A 154 -12.10 17.85 9.28
CA ASP A 154 -12.04 16.84 10.34
C ASP A 154 -12.67 15.48 10.01
N SER A 155 -13.63 15.47 9.10
CA SER A 155 -14.37 14.26 8.70
C SER A 155 -13.90 13.64 7.38
N ALA A 156 -12.99 14.30 6.67
CA ALA A 156 -12.54 13.82 5.37
C ALA A 156 -11.50 12.70 5.53
N ARG A 157 -11.73 11.59 4.82
CA ARG A 157 -10.80 10.46 4.75
C ARG A 157 -9.98 10.53 3.46
N GLY A 158 -8.74 10.12 3.55
CA GLY A 158 -7.89 9.93 2.39
C GLY A 158 -7.26 8.55 2.39
N LEU A 159 -6.64 8.22 1.27
CA LEU A 159 -5.86 7.01 1.07
C LEU A 159 -4.39 7.37 0.83
N VAL A 160 -3.49 6.84 1.64
CA VAL A 160 -2.06 6.79 1.30
C VAL A 160 -1.77 5.43 0.70
N LEU A 161 -1.34 5.39 -0.56
CA LEU A 161 -1.00 4.13 -1.24
C LEU A 161 0.36 4.26 -1.92
N THR A 162 1.29 3.36 -1.60
CA THR A 162 2.65 3.47 -2.09
C THR A 162 3.30 2.12 -2.37
N ASN A 163 4.28 2.13 -3.28
CA ASN A 163 5.14 1.01 -3.62
C ASN A 163 6.60 1.41 -3.35
N PRO A 164 7.05 1.38 -2.08
CA PRO A 164 8.40 1.75 -1.71
C PRO A 164 9.43 0.77 -2.29
N PRO A 165 10.71 1.16 -2.42
CA PRO A 165 11.75 0.24 -2.86
C PRO A 165 11.89 -0.93 -1.87
N TYR A 166 12.04 -2.14 -2.40
CA TYR A 166 12.23 -3.37 -1.63
C TYR A 166 13.32 -4.29 -2.20
N GLY A 167 14.33 -3.70 -2.84
CA GLY A 167 15.37 -4.37 -3.62
C GLY A 167 16.15 -5.47 -2.89
N ALA A 168 16.75 -6.35 -3.71
CA ALA A 168 17.40 -7.61 -3.27
C ALA A 168 18.91 -7.49 -3.01
N ARG A 169 19.52 -6.30 -2.98
CA ARG A 169 20.95 -6.16 -2.73
C ARG A 169 21.24 -6.23 -1.23
N LEU A 170 22.12 -7.15 -0.84
CA LEU A 170 22.51 -7.41 0.56
C LEU A 170 23.04 -6.19 1.36
N GLY A 171 23.47 -5.12 0.68
CA GLY A 171 23.93 -3.88 1.33
C GLY A 171 22.83 -2.87 1.64
N ASP A 172 21.63 -3.03 1.06
CA ASP A 172 20.54 -2.04 1.15
C ASP A 172 19.55 -2.32 2.28
N GLN A 173 19.63 -3.47 2.96
CA GLN A 173 18.59 -3.91 3.89
C GLN A 173 18.40 -2.98 5.10
N GLU A 174 19.48 -2.52 5.72
CA GLU A 174 19.37 -1.61 6.88
C GLU A 174 18.84 -0.22 6.47
N THR A 175 19.29 0.27 5.31
CA THR A 175 18.80 1.54 4.75
C THR A 175 17.32 1.45 4.41
N LEU A 176 16.89 0.35 3.78
CA LEU A 176 15.48 0.12 3.48
C LEU A 176 14.64 -0.07 4.74
N LYS A 177 15.15 -0.76 5.74
CA LYS A 177 14.49 -0.90 7.04
C LYS A 177 14.25 0.47 7.69
N GLY A 178 15.27 1.34 7.68
CA GLY A 178 15.15 2.72 8.15
C GLY A 178 14.06 3.50 7.41
N LEU A 179 14.03 3.40 6.08
CA LEU A 179 13.00 4.03 5.23
C LEU A 179 11.58 3.57 5.59
N TYR A 180 11.38 2.25 5.81
CA TYR A 180 10.07 1.73 6.19
C TYR A 180 9.66 2.13 7.60
N GLN A 181 10.61 2.21 8.54
CA GLN A 181 10.36 2.73 9.90
C GLN A 181 9.94 4.19 9.85
N GLU A 182 10.63 5.00 9.05
CA GLU A 182 10.32 6.40 8.82
C GLU A 182 8.94 6.57 8.20
N LEU A 183 8.63 5.83 7.12
CA LEU A 183 7.29 5.81 6.51
C LEU A 183 6.20 5.48 7.54
N GLY A 184 6.39 4.43 8.32
CA GLY A 184 5.45 4.04 9.37
C GLY A 184 5.23 5.12 10.44
N GLY A 185 6.31 5.83 10.82
CA GLY A 185 6.26 6.98 11.74
C GLY A 185 5.45 8.14 11.16
N VAL A 186 5.71 8.49 9.90
CA VAL A 186 4.98 9.56 9.18
C VAL A 186 3.50 9.22 9.02
N LEU A 187 3.17 7.98 8.63
CA LEU A 187 1.79 7.55 8.51
C LEU A 187 1.01 7.71 9.82
N LYS A 188 1.61 7.34 10.94
CA LYS A 188 1.00 7.51 12.28
C LYS A 188 0.79 8.97 12.67
N ARG A 189 1.78 9.81 12.39
CA ARG A 189 1.82 11.20 12.86
C ARG A 189 0.95 12.12 12.01
N GLU A 190 0.97 11.94 10.68
CA GLU A 190 0.40 12.91 9.74
C GLU A 190 -0.95 12.49 9.16
N PHE A 191 -1.26 11.19 9.13
CA PHE A 191 -2.42 10.65 8.42
C PHE A 191 -3.44 9.96 9.35
N GLY A 192 -3.55 10.39 10.59
CA GLY A 192 -4.54 9.85 11.53
C GLY A 192 -5.98 9.98 11.01
N GLY A 193 -6.73 8.88 11.00
CA GLY A 193 -8.09 8.81 10.46
C GLY A 193 -8.17 8.42 8.97
N TRP A 194 -7.02 8.21 8.31
CA TRP A 194 -6.94 7.78 6.92
C TRP A 194 -6.75 6.27 6.79
N SER A 195 -6.95 5.77 5.58
CA SER A 195 -6.51 4.44 5.19
C SER A 195 -5.11 4.51 4.57
N ALA A 196 -4.32 3.45 4.77
CA ALA A 196 -3.03 3.33 4.10
C ALA A 196 -2.84 1.95 3.48
N GLY A 197 -2.12 1.90 2.35
CA GLY A 197 -1.71 0.69 1.67
C GLY A 197 -0.22 0.74 1.33
N VAL A 198 0.53 -0.30 1.68
CA VAL A 198 1.94 -0.45 1.31
C VAL A 198 2.11 -1.74 0.54
N PHE A 199 2.55 -1.62 -0.71
CA PHE A 199 2.86 -2.76 -1.55
C PHE A 199 4.35 -3.07 -1.48
N THR A 200 4.73 -4.30 -1.15
CA THR A 200 6.13 -4.69 -0.98
C THR A 200 6.37 -6.15 -1.40
N GLY A 201 7.53 -6.40 -2.01
CA GLY A 201 8.05 -7.75 -2.27
C GLY A 201 8.89 -8.32 -1.13
N ASN A 202 8.97 -7.62 0.00
CA ASN A 202 9.76 -8.05 1.15
C ASN A 202 8.91 -7.99 2.43
N GLU A 203 8.56 -9.16 2.96
CA GLU A 203 7.73 -9.29 4.15
C GLU A 203 8.40 -8.69 5.40
N TYR A 204 9.72 -8.83 5.52
CA TYR A 204 10.49 -8.26 6.63
C TYR A 204 10.38 -6.74 6.68
N LEU A 205 10.49 -6.06 5.53
CA LEU A 205 10.30 -4.62 5.45
C LEU A 205 8.86 -4.19 5.80
N GLY A 206 7.88 -5.02 5.47
CA GLY A 206 6.49 -4.80 5.89
C GLY A 206 6.32 -4.73 7.41
N PHE A 207 7.05 -5.54 8.16
CA PHE A 207 7.05 -5.47 9.63
C PHE A 207 7.75 -4.20 10.17
N ALA A 208 8.77 -3.71 9.45
CA ALA A 208 9.52 -2.52 9.85
C ALA A 208 8.68 -1.24 9.91
N LEU A 209 7.51 -1.19 9.22
CA LEU A 209 6.54 -0.10 9.33
C LEU A 209 6.05 0.12 10.77
N GLY A 210 6.12 -0.91 11.62
CA GLY A 210 5.61 -0.83 13.00
C GLY A 210 4.11 -0.57 13.08
N LEU A 211 3.35 -0.86 12.02
CA LEU A 211 1.90 -0.74 11.91
C LEU A 211 1.26 -2.13 11.88
N ARG A 212 0.06 -2.25 12.44
CA ARG A 212 -0.71 -3.49 12.37
C ARG A 212 -1.65 -3.44 11.17
N SER A 213 -1.38 -4.26 10.15
CA SER A 213 -2.28 -4.40 9.01
C SER A 213 -3.58 -5.10 9.41
N HIS A 214 -4.72 -4.59 8.95
CA HIS A 214 -6.01 -5.26 9.13
C HIS A 214 -6.27 -6.27 8.01
N LYS A 215 -5.63 -6.08 6.85
CA LYS A 215 -5.75 -6.98 5.69
C LYS A 215 -4.43 -7.09 4.93
N ILE A 216 -4.16 -8.29 4.40
CA ILE A 216 -3.00 -8.58 3.55
C ILE A 216 -3.50 -9.31 2.30
N TYR A 217 -3.12 -8.81 1.13
CA TYR A 217 -3.34 -9.48 -0.15
C TYR A 217 -2.01 -9.97 -0.71
N LYS A 218 -1.91 -11.26 -0.99
CA LYS A 218 -0.76 -11.84 -1.68
C LYS A 218 -0.92 -11.64 -3.18
N LEU A 219 0.07 -11.08 -3.81
CA LEU A 219 0.10 -10.68 -5.22
C LEU A 219 1.47 -10.99 -5.83
N PHE A 220 1.65 -10.64 -7.09
CA PHE A 220 2.93 -10.77 -7.79
C PHE A 220 3.26 -9.47 -8.51
N ASN A 221 4.51 -8.98 -8.37
CA ASN A 221 5.06 -7.94 -9.22
C ASN A 221 5.99 -8.60 -10.25
N GLY A 222 5.44 -8.93 -11.44
CA GLY A 222 6.11 -9.81 -12.38
C GLY A 222 6.29 -11.20 -11.78
N ALA A 223 7.53 -11.66 -11.64
CA ALA A 223 7.88 -12.94 -11.01
C ALA A 223 8.08 -12.84 -9.48
N ILE A 224 8.08 -11.64 -8.91
CA ILE A 224 8.38 -11.41 -7.50
C ILE A 224 7.11 -11.59 -6.67
N PRO A 225 7.06 -12.59 -5.75
CA PRO A 225 6.00 -12.67 -4.76
C PRO A 225 5.96 -11.39 -3.93
N SER A 226 4.80 -10.77 -3.83
CA SER A 226 4.62 -9.47 -3.20
C SER A 226 3.33 -9.45 -2.40
N GLN A 227 3.17 -8.47 -1.54
CA GLN A 227 1.97 -8.32 -0.73
C GLN A 227 1.56 -6.85 -0.62
N LEU A 228 0.25 -6.63 -0.62
CA LEU A 228 -0.36 -5.36 -0.26
C LEU A 228 -0.80 -5.45 1.20
N LEU A 229 -0.22 -4.60 2.03
CA LEU A 229 -0.56 -4.44 3.45
C LEU A 229 -1.51 -3.26 3.58
N LEU A 230 -2.70 -3.46 4.15
CA LEU A 230 -3.68 -2.40 4.38
C LEU A 230 -3.80 -2.07 5.87
N PHE A 231 -3.90 -0.78 6.16
CA PHE A 231 -3.92 -0.22 7.51
C PHE A 231 -5.04 0.80 7.66
N ASP A 232 -5.69 0.81 8.83
CA ASP A 232 -6.49 1.93 9.31
C ASP A 232 -5.63 2.74 10.27
N LEU A 233 -5.42 4.01 9.96
CA LEU A 233 -4.60 4.92 10.74
C LEU A 233 -5.48 5.62 11.77
N PHE A 234 -5.31 5.28 13.04
CA PHE A 234 -6.10 5.90 14.11
C PHE A 234 -5.59 7.33 14.38
N LYS A 235 -6.52 8.26 14.65
CA LYS A 235 -6.18 9.57 15.20
C LYS A 235 -5.62 9.32 16.61
N GLY A 236 -4.29 9.31 16.75
CA GLY A 236 -3.68 9.34 18.08
C GLY A 236 -4.03 10.67 18.75
N GLU A 237 -4.37 10.66 20.04
CA GLU A 237 -4.32 11.88 20.84
C GLU A 237 -2.92 12.45 20.69
N ARG A 238 -2.79 13.72 20.26
CA ARG A 238 -1.52 14.43 20.30
C ARG A 238 -1.13 14.47 21.78
N VAL A 239 -0.19 13.63 22.17
CA VAL A 239 0.47 13.77 23.46
C VAL A 239 1.20 15.11 23.39
N SER A 240 0.59 16.14 23.95
CA SER A 240 1.25 17.42 24.16
C SER A 240 2.47 17.14 25.03
N GLN A 241 3.66 17.56 24.57
CA GLN A 241 4.93 17.46 25.28
C GLN A 241 4.96 18.38 26.52
N GLN A 242 3.94 18.34 27.38
CA GLN A 242 3.86 19.20 28.55
C GLN A 242 3.54 18.49 29.86
N ASP A 243 3.59 17.16 29.96
CA ASP A 243 3.37 16.47 31.24
C ASP A 243 4.52 15.52 31.61
N THR A 244 5.73 16.06 31.71
CA THR A 244 6.83 15.43 32.45
C THR A 244 7.16 16.22 33.71
N ALA A 245 6.21 16.36 34.62
CA ALA A 245 6.48 16.63 36.02
C ALA A 245 5.22 16.40 36.84
N ASN A 246 5.28 15.47 37.77
CA ASN A 246 4.37 15.14 38.85
C ASN A 246 3.36 14.01 38.58
N GLY A 247 3.58 12.91 39.22
CA GLY A 247 2.61 11.85 39.33
C GLY A 247 3.07 10.76 40.26
N THR A 248 2.79 10.97 41.49
CA THR A 248 2.87 10.04 42.62
C THR A 248 2.18 8.70 42.31
N ASP A 249 2.88 7.67 42.70
CA ASP A 249 2.54 6.30 42.98
C ASP A 249 1.12 6.09 43.56
N SER A 250 0.35 5.18 42.95
CA SER A 250 -0.67 4.41 43.65
C SER A 250 -0.84 3.05 43.01
N GLY A 251 -0.48 2.02 43.76
CA GLY A 251 -0.35 0.64 43.38
C GLY A 251 -1.63 -0.06 42.91
N LYS A 252 -1.43 -1.05 42.06
CA LYS A 252 -2.22 -2.29 42.00
C LYS A 252 -1.27 -3.48 41.82
N GLU A 253 -1.28 -4.32 42.84
CA GLU A 253 -0.66 -5.65 42.89
C GLU A 253 -1.15 -6.50 41.73
N GLY A 254 -0.28 -7.16 41.00
CA GLY A 254 0.48 -8.31 41.29
C GLY A 254 0.04 -9.43 40.40
N ALA A 255 0.69 -9.65 39.23
CA ALA A 255 0.81 -10.97 38.63
C ALA A 255 2.29 -11.36 38.71
N VAL A 256 2.60 -12.33 39.54
CA VAL A 256 3.93 -12.85 39.79
C VAL A 256 4.51 -13.39 38.48
N ASN A 257 5.62 -12.80 38.05
CA ASN A 257 6.38 -13.26 36.89
C ASN A 257 7.26 -14.45 37.34
N PRO A 258 7.09 -15.67 36.78
CA PRO A 258 7.86 -16.84 37.21
C PRO A 258 9.36 -16.81 36.82
N TRP A 259 9.80 -15.80 36.10
CA TRP A 259 11.17 -15.69 35.55
C TRP A 259 11.94 -14.50 36.15
N GLY A 260 11.90 -14.31 37.42
CA GLY A 260 12.60 -13.32 38.24
C GLY A 260 13.65 -12.44 37.52
N LYS A 261 13.33 -11.18 37.35
CA LYS A 261 14.02 -9.90 37.40
C LYS A 261 13.32 -8.90 36.48
N SER A 262 12.86 -7.80 37.04
CA SER A 262 12.21 -6.69 36.34
C SER A 262 13.21 -5.95 35.46
N GLY A 263 13.31 -6.40 34.19
CA GLY A 263 13.94 -5.63 33.11
C GLY A 263 12.87 -5.40 32.04
N LYS A 264 12.77 -4.19 31.47
CA LYS A 264 11.99 -3.97 30.25
C LYS A 264 12.44 -4.99 29.22
N LEU A 265 11.52 -5.86 28.78
CA LEU A 265 11.78 -6.78 27.66
C LEU A 265 12.16 -5.94 26.44
N SER A 266 13.16 -6.40 25.68
CA SER A 266 13.45 -5.82 24.36
C SER A 266 12.22 -5.94 23.46
N ASP A 267 12.11 -5.08 22.44
CA ASP A 267 10.98 -5.11 21.50
C ASP A 267 10.81 -6.48 20.85
N GLY A 268 11.92 -7.15 20.49
CA GLY A 268 11.92 -8.51 19.96
C GLY A 268 11.39 -9.53 20.98
N ALA A 269 11.81 -9.47 22.24
CA ALA A 269 11.32 -10.37 23.29
C ALA A 269 9.82 -10.16 23.55
N THR A 270 9.34 -8.93 23.46
CA THR A 270 7.91 -8.59 23.56
C THR A 270 7.13 -9.17 22.37
N MET A 271 7.67 -9.09 21.15
CA MET A 271 7.09 -9.68 19.95
C MET A 271 6.98 -11.20 20.08
N LEU A 272 8.04 -11.87 20.49
CA LEU A 272 8.04 -13.32 20.72
C LEU A 272 6.98 -13.71 21.77
N ALA A 273 6.98 -13.04 22.92
CA ALA A 273 6.00 -13.31 23.98
C ALA A 273 4.55 -13.13 23.49
N ASN A 274 4.27 -12.11 22.70
CA ASN A 274 2.95 -11.89 22.11
C ASN A 274 2.59 -12.96 21.08
N ARG A 275 3.57 -13.43 20.27
CA ARG A 275 3.38 -14.54 19.33
C ARG A 275 3.04 -15.85 20.05
N LEU A 276 3.78 -16.17 21.08
CA LEU A 276 3.52 -17.36 21.90
C LEU A 276 2.12 -17.34 22.52
N ARG A 277 1.73 -16.23 23.16
CA ARG A 277 0.36 -16.07 23.72
C ARG A 277 -0.71 -16.22 22.64
N LYS A 278 -0.50 -15.67 21.45
CA LYS A 278 -1.45 -15.78 20.33
C LYS A 278 -1.59 -17.22 19.86
N ASN A 279 -0.48 -17.93 19.69
CA ASN A 279 -0.47 -19.32 19.25
C ASN A 279 -1.13 -20.22 20.31
N GLN A 280 -0.83 -20.03 21.58
CA GLN A 280 -1.46 -20.76 22.68
C GLN A 280 -2.99 -20.59 22.68
N ARG A 281 -3.49 -19.38 22.58
CA ARG A 281 -4.94 -19.09 22.49
C ARG A 281 -5.58 -19.74 21.24
N LYS A 282 -4.89 -19.73 20.11
CA LYS A 282 -5.37 -20.31 18.86
C LYS A 282 -5.50 -21.83 18.95
N PHE A 283 -4.54 -22.50 19.56
CA PHE A 283 -4.51 -23.96 19.63
C PHE A 283 -5.30 -24.54 20.82
N ALA A 284 -5.49 -23.79 21.90
CA ALA A 284 -6.15 -24.28 23.10
C ALA A 284 -7.51 -25.00 22.88
N PRO A 285 -8.46 -24.50 22.05
CA PRO A 285 -9.73 -25.21 21.84
C PRO A 285 -9.57 -26.53 21.07
N TRP A 286 -8.60 -26.61 20.15
CA TRP A 286 -8.31 -27.80 19.38
C TRP A 286 -7.58 -28.85 20.22
N LEU A 287 -6.58 -28.44 20.98
CA LEU A 287 -5.83 -29.30 21.90
C LEU A 287 -6.75 -29.96 22.93
N LYS A 288 -7.67 -29.18 23.53
CA LYS A 288 -8.66 -29.69 24.46
C LYS A 288 -9.60 -30.70 23.82
N ARG A 289 -10.04 -30.50 22.57
CA ARG A 289 -10.92 -31.44 21.85
C ARG A 289 -10.23 -32.74 21.50
N GLN A 290 -8.92 -32.69 21.19
CA GLN A 290 -8.14 -33.85 20.74
C GLN A 290 -7.37 -34.52 21.86
N ASN A 291 -7.47 -34.03 23.10
CA ASN A 291 -6.71 -34.50 24.28
C ASN A 291 -5.21 -34.59 24.02
N ILE A 292 -4.65 -33.52 23.41
CA ILE A 292 -3.23 -33.42 23.09
C ILE A 292 -2.52 -32.68 24.21
N GLU A 293 -1.52 -33.32 24.83
CA GLU A 293 -0.76 -32.76 25.96
C GLU A 293 0.57 -32.18 25.52
N CYS A 294 1.13 -32.62 24.38
CA CYS A 294 2.43 -32.17 23.88
C CYS A 294 2.29 -31.65 22.45
N TYR A 295 2.69 -30.42 22.18
CA TYR A 295 2.57 -29.80 20.86
C TYR A 295 3.58 -28.70 20.63
N ARG A 296 3.88 -28.41 19.36
CA ARG A 296 4.75 -27.30 19.01
C ARG A 296 3.98 -25.99 19.04
N LEU A 297 4.36 -25.12 19.99
CA LEU A 297 3.76 -23.81 20.17
C LEU A 297 4.36 -22.76 19.23
N TYR A 298 5.65 -22.89 18.92
CA TYR A 298 6.41 -21.96 18.09
C TYR A 298 7.45 -22.71 17.25
N ASP A 299 7.55 -22.38 15.96
CA ASP A 299 8.47 -23.01 15.02
C ASP A 299 9.11 -21.96 14.10
N ALA A 300 10.05 -21.19 14.67
CA ALA A 300 10.80 -20.15 13.95
C ALA A 300 9.94 -19.19 13.13
N ASP A 301 8.73 -18.86 13.60
CA ASP A 301 7.77 -17.99 12.91
C ASP A 301 8.23 -16.52 12.82
N LEU A 302 9.24 -16.13 13.60
CA LEU A 302 9.85 -14.80 13.60
C LEU A 302 11.32 -14.93 13.18
N PRO A 303 11.78 -14.16 12.20
CA PRO A 303 13.15 -14.27 11.67
C PRO A 303 14.25 -14.08 12.71
N GLU A 304 13.98 -13.31 13.75
CA GLU A 304 14.94 -13.00 14.83
C GLU A 304 15.08 -14.14 15.86
N TYR A 305 14.17 -15.12 15.84
CA TYR A 305 14.11 -16.22 16.80
C TYR A 305 13.99 -17.57 16.08
N ALA A 306 15.11 -18.06 15.56
CA ALA A 306 15.20 -19.33 14.85
C ALA A 306 15.21 -20.52 15.83
N VAL A 307 14.23 -20.61 16.71
CA VAL A 307 14.05 -21.69 17.70
C VAL A 307 12.66 -22.29 17.59
N ALA A 308 12.53 -23.58 17.94
CA ALA A 308 11.24 -24.21 18.12
C ALA A 308 10.93 -24.30 19.61
N ILE A 309 9.66 -24.07 19.98
CA ILE A 309 9.19 -24.18 21.37
C ILE A 309 8.07 -25.19 21.39
N ASP A 310 8.30 -26.30 22.08
CA ASP A 310 7.34 -27.36 22.32
C ASP A 310 6.79 -27.24 23.76
N CYS A 311 5.51 -27.49 23.95
CA CYS A 311 4.81 -27.44 25.25
C CYS A 311 4.09 -28.76 25.51
#